data_b0ccf70c5d4b59326b42a06c44267867
#
_entry.id   b0ccf70c5d4b59326b42a06c44267867
#
_cell.length_a   1.000
_cell.length_b   1.000
_cell.length_c   1.000
_cell.angle_alpha   90.00
_cell.angle_beta   90.00
_cell.angle_gamma   90.00
#
_symmetry.space_group_name_H-M   'P 1'
#
loop_
_entity.id
_entity.type
_entity.pdbx_description
1 polymer ?
#
loop_
_entity_poly.entity_id
_entity_poly.type
_entity_poly.pdbx_seq_one_letter_code
_entity_poly.pdbx_strand_id
1 'polypeptide(L)'
;MKRLLVLIPLILFLNQSFAQHTDENSSINLLNMYQDSLANLGKVMINNDNELERQNANTMFVKTLVTALKVPNSFLFPFDSVKTVSILNSPDNRFRIISWHIMNDDGSYRFYGAMQMNTGGALKLFPLVDYSPLLEHPEDSVTDNRKWYGAQYYKIIRVTGDKSYYVMLGWKGYTANSTKKVIEVLSFKNDKPVFGMEVFGTSKHKRIIFQYTRQASMLLKYVPEQDLIVFDHLSPPDDKSKKNPETFGPDLSYDGYKLINGRWKYEDNLDMRNVPDEHDSEFTDPKKQAIEDRSSIQHN
;
A
#
# COMPACT_ATOMS: atom_id res chain seq x y z
N MET A 1 32.62 40.74 37.95
CA MET A 1 32.05 39.41 38.12
C MET A 1 30.71 39.13 37.40
N LYS A 2 30.18 40.09 36.62
CA LYS A 2 28.89 39.87 35.90
C LYS A 2 29.01 39.30 34.47
N ARG A 3 30.21 39.11 33.93
CA ARG A 3 30.43 38.57 32.56
C ARG A 3 30.71 37.08 32.50
N LEU A 4 30.93 36.40 33.60
CA LEU A 4 31.24 34.96 33.62
C LEU A 4 29.98 34.07 33.68
N LEU A 5 28.84 34.59 34.12
CA LEU A 5 27.57 33.86 34.26
C LEU A 5 26.79 33.70 32.96
N VAL A 6 27.13 34.45 31.91
CA VAL A 6 26.41 34.36 30.59
C VAL A 6 27.02 33.29 29.66
N LEU A 7 28.30 32.92 29.90
CA LEU A 7 28.98 31.93 29.04
C LEU A 7 28.63 30.48 29.39
N ILE A 8 28.27 30.17 30.62
CA ILE A 8 27.96 28.80 31.05
C ILE A 8 26.67 28.24 30.41
N PRO A 9 25.54 28.97 30.32
CA PRO A 9 24.36 28.46 29.64
C PRO A 9 24.55 28.31 28.12
N LEU A 10 25.35 29.13 27.46
CA LEU A 10 25.64 29.02 26.04
C LEU A 10 26.45 27.76 25.70
N ILE A 11 27.40 27.35 26.55
CA ILE A 11 28.17 26.11 26.37
C ILE A 11 27.30 24.87 26.60
N LEU A 12 26.34 24.92 27.52
CA LEU A 12 25.38 23.83 27.75
C LEU A 12 24.43 23.65 26.55
N PHE A 13 23.99 24.72 25.92
CA PHE A 13 23.17 24.64 24.70
C PHE A 13 23.93 24.06 23.50
N LEU A 14 25.21 24.40 23.34
CA LEU A 14 26.06 23.87 22.27
C LEU A 14 26.30 22.36 22.45
N ASN A 15 26.51 21.87 23.69
CA ASN A 15 26.70 20.45 23.94
C ASN A 15 25.41 19.62 23.67
N GLN A 16 24.23 20.15 23.95
CA GLN A 16 22.97 19.47 23.59
C GLN A 16 22.77 19.35 22.08
N SER A 17 23.14 20.35 21.31
CA SER A 17 23.05 20.31 19.83
C SER A 17 23.98 19.26 19.22
N PHE A 18 25.19 19.10 19.74
CA PHE A 18 26.15 18.09 19.28
C PHE A 18 25.71 16.66 19.63
N ALA A 19 25.18 16.41 20.85
CA ALA A 19 24.68 15.11 21.25
C ALA A 19 23.47 14.67 20.41
N GLN A 20 22.55 15.57 20.12
CA GLN A 20 21.37 15.30 19.32
C GLN A 20 21.74 14.98 17.87
N HIS A 21 22.74 15.64 17.29
CA HIS A 21 23.19 15.39 15.91
C HIS A 21 23.96 14.06 15.76
N THR A 22 24.71 13.64 16.78
CA THR A 22 25.39 12.33 16.79
C THR A 22 24.40 11.17 16.91
N ASP A 23 23.33 11.31 17.70
CA ASP A 23 22.28 10.31 17.84
C ASP A 23 21.45 10.15 16.56
N GLU A 24 21.19 11.23 15.84
CA GLU A 24 20.45 11.22 14.58
C GLU A 24 21.24 10.51 13.48
N ASN A 25 22.52 10.81 13.31
CA ASN A 25 23.40 10.13 12.35
C ASN A 25 23.53 8.63 12.66
N SER A 26 23.62 8.26 13.93
CA SER A 26 23.63 6.85 14.35
C SER A 26 22.33 6.13 13.97
N SER A 27 21.18 6.76 14.18
CA SER A 27 19.88 6.22 13.81
C SER A 27 19.73 6.05 12.29
N ILE A 28 20.18 7.02 11.50
CA ILE A 28 20.15 6.94 10.02
C ILE A 28 21.04 5.79 9.52
N ASN A 29 22.27 5.65 10.04
CA ASN A 29 23.17 4.56 9.65
C ASN A 29 22.56 3.20 9.99
N LEU A 30 21.93 3.05 11.15
CA LEU A 30 21.25 1.83 11.56
C LEU A 30 20.05 1.51 10.66
N LEU A 31 19.27 2.52 10.30
CA LEU A 31 18.14 2.37 9.37
C LEU A 31 18.61 1.96 7.96
N ASN A 32 19.72 2.50 7.46
CA ASN A 32 20.32 2.06 6.20
C ASN A 32 20.73 0.58 6.24
N MET A 33 21.36 0.11 7.30
CA MET A 33 21.70 -1.32 7.48
C MET A 33 20.46 -2.22 7.46
N TYR A 34 19.38 -1.79 8.14
CA TYR A 34 18.12 -2.53 8.09
C TYR A 34 17.47 -2.49 6.71
N GLN A 35 17.52 -1.35 6.03
CA GLN A 35 16.99 -1.21 4.67
C GLN A 35 17.67 -2.18 3.71
N ASP A 36 19.01 -2.31 3.75
CA ASP A 36 19.76 -3.24 2.91
C ASP A 36 19.37 -4.70 3.20
N SER A 37 19.21 -5.04 4.49
CA SER A 37 18.75 -6.37 4.90
C SER A 37 17.34 -6.64 4.41
N LEU A 38 16.41 -5.67 4.54
CA LEU A 38 15.04 -5.76 4.08
C LEU A 38 14.96 -5.88 2.55
N ALA A 39 15.77 -5.13 1.81
CA ALA A 39 15.83 -5.20 0.35
C ALA A 39 16.27 -6.59 -0.13
N ASN A 40 17.28 -7.18 0.52
CA ASN A 40 17.75 -8.53 0.19
C ASN A 40 16.71 -9.60 0.53
N LEU A 41 16.10 -9.55 1.71
CA LEU A 41 15.01 -10.45 2.10
C LEU A 41 13.81 -10.32 1.16
N GLY A 42 13.47 -9.09 0.77
CA GLY A 42 12.40 -8.82 -0.18
C GLY A 42 12.63 -9.48 -1.54
N LYS A 43 13.86 -9.47 -2.06
CA LYS A 43 14.21 -10.18 -3.29
C LYS A 43 14.01 -11.69 -3.16
N VAL A 44 14.41 -12.30 -2.03
CA VAL A 44 14.19 -13.73 -1.79
C VAL A 44 12.69 -14.06 -1.70
N MET A 45 11.89 -13.24 -1.00
CA MET A 45 10.44 -13.42 -0.89
C MET A 45 9.73 -13.49 -2.25
N ILE A 46 10.20 -12.73 -3.24
CA ILE A 46 9.54 -12.63 -4.55
C ILE A 46 10.14 -13.62 -5.57
N ASN A 47 11.46 -13.80 -5.59
CA ASN A 47 12.18 -14.44 -6.68
C ASN A 47 12.60 -15.88 -6.40
N ASN A 48 12.56 -16.36 -5.15
CA ASN A 48 12.97 -17.73 -4.86
C ASN A 48 11.91 -18.72 -5.36
N ASP A 49 12.34 -19.78 -6.05
CA ASP A 49 11.43 -20.80 -6.59
C ASP A 49 10.83 -21.70 -5.49
N ASN A 50 11.52 -21.83 -4.36
CA ASN A 50 11.07 -22.65 -3.23
C ASN A 50 10.16 -21.86 -2.29
N GLU A 51 8.92 -22.31 -2.11
CA GLU A 51 7.94 -21.67 -1.23
C GLU A 51 8.42 -21.56 0.22
N LEU A 52 9.05 -22.59 0.75
CA LEU A 52 9.55 -22.59 2.13
C LEU A 52 10.60 -21.48 2.34
N GLU A 53 11.48 -21.28 1.34
CA GLU A 53 12.48 -20.20 1.40
C GLU A 53 11.83 -18.83 1.30
N ARG A 54 10.77 -18.66 0.48
CA ARG A 54 9.98 -17.42 0.44
C ARG A 54 9.35 -17.12 1.80
N GLN A 55 8.77 -18.14 2.46
CA GLN A 55 8.16 -18.01 3.78
C GLN A 55 9.19 -17.75 4.90
N ASN A 56 10.35 -18.38 4.84
CA ASN A 56 11.46 -18.14 5.77
C ASN A 56 11.97 -16.71 5.64
N ALA A 57 12.20 -16.24 4.40
CA ALA A 57 12.61 -14.87 4.13
C ALA A 57 11.57 -13.86 4.64
N ASN A 58 10.28 -14.13 4.46
CA ASN A 58 9.20 -13.30 4.99
C ASN A 58 9.23 -13.23 6.52
N THR A 59 9.44 -14.36 7.18
CA THR A 59 9.55 -14.40 8.64
C THR A 59 10.70 -13.52 9.16
N MET A 60 11.85 -13.58 8.48
CA MET A 60 13.00 -12.74 8.80
C MET A 60 12.72 -11.28 8.45
N PHE A 61 12.07 -11.02 7.31
CA PHE A 61 11.66 -9.67 6.89
C PHE A 61 10.78 -9.00 7.94
N VAL A 62 9.74 -9.67 8.43
CA VAL A 62 8.86 -9.15 9.47
C VAL A 62 9.63 -8.78 10.74
N LYS A 63 10.53 -9.65 11.22
CA LYS A 63 11.36 -9.41 12.41
C LYS A 63 12.26 -8.20 12.21
N THR A 64 12.95 -8.13 11.07
CA THR A 64 13.86 -7.03 10.72
C THR A 64 13.10 -5.71 10.58
N LEU A 65 11.94 -5.73 9.90
CA LEU A 65 11.09 -4.55 9.74
C LEU A 65 10.64 -4.00 11.09
N VAL A 66 10.11 -4.84 11.97
CA VAL A 66 9.66 -4.40 13.30
C VAL A 66 10.82 -3.81 14.11
N THR A 67 12.03 -4.38 13.98
CA THR A 67 13.23 -3.85 14.65
C THR A 67 13.62 -2.49 14.05
N ALA A 68 13.62 -2.35 12.74
CA ALA A 68 13.89 -1.08 12.06
C ALA A 68 12.87 0.01 12.46
N LEU A 69 11.59 -0.35 12.54
CA LEU A 69 10.53 0.60 12.92
C LEU A 69 10.62 1.07 14.38
N LYS A 70 11.36 0.37 15.26
CA LYS A 70 11.64 0.80 16.63
C LYS A 70 12.76 1.84 16.73
N VAL A 71 13.57 1.99 15.68
CA VAL A 71 14.63 3.01 15.66
C VAL A 71 13.97 4.40 15.70
N PRO A 72 14.49 5.34 16.52
CA PRO A 72 13.98 6.71 16.55
C PRO A 72 13.91 7.34 15.16
N ASN A 73 12.88 8.12 14.90
CA ASN A 73 12.62 8.79 13.62
C ASN A 73 12.43 7.85 12.42
N SER A 74 12.24 6.53 12.64
CA SER A 74 12.00 5.56 11.57
C SER A 74 10.84 5.93 10.66
N PHE A 75 9.81 6.65 11.15
CA PHE A 75 8.67 7.11 10.34
C PHE A 75 9.11 8.05 9.21
N LEU A 76 10.14 8.84 9.41
CA LEU A 76 10.66 9.80 8.42
C LEU A 76 11.63 9.13 7.42
N PHE A 77 12.11 7.94 7.73
CA PHE A 77 13.03 7.21 6.85
C PHE A 77 12.24 6.48 5.75
N PRO A 78 12.54 6.75 4.46
CA PRO A 78 11.66 6.33 3.35
C PRO A 78 11.75 4.84 3.00
N PHE A 79 12.87 4.15 3.33
CA PHE A 79 13.16 2.77 2.91
C PHE A 79 13.14 2.56 1.38
N ASP A 80 13.66 3.52 0.63
CA ASP A 80 13.58 3.57 -0.84
C ASP A 80 14.19 2.38 -1.57
N SER A 81 15.12 1.65 -0.96
CA SER A 81 15.73 0.45 -1.55
C SER A 81 14.86 -0.80 -1.43
N VAL A 82 13.77 -0.78 -0.64
CA VAL A 82 12.89 -1.94 -0.43
C VAL A 82 11.79 -1.96 -1.49
N LYS A 83 12.15 -2.20 -2.75
CA LYS A 83 11.25 -2.09 -3.92
C LYS A 83 10.18 -3.17 -4.01
N THR A 84 10.34 -4.30 -3.34
CA THR A 84 9.39 -5.43 -3.36
C THR A 84 8.19 -5.24 -2.44
N VAL A 85 8.19 -4.17 -1.64
CA VAL A 85 7.19 -3.86 -0.62
C VAL A 85 6.66 -2.45 -0.88
N SER A 86 5.37 -2.28 -0.82
CA SER A 86 4.78 -0.94 -0.87
C SER A 86 4.88 -0.25 0.48
N ILE A 87 5.41 0.96 0.50
CA ILE A 87 5.51 1.83 1.68
C ILE A 87 4.92 3.18 1.30
N LEU A 88 3.75 3.50 1.85
CA LEU A 88 3.01 4.70 1.48
C LEU A 88 2.69 5.54 2.72
N ASN A 89 3.09 6.80 2.70
CA ASN A 89 2.65 7.77 3.69
C ASN A 89 1.25 8.28 3.34
N SER A 90 0.41 8.49 4.37
CA SER A 90 -0.85 9.23 4.17
C SER A 90 -0.55 10.68 3.74
N PRO A 91 -1.42 11.32 2.92
CA PRO A 91 -1.20 12.68 2.44
C PRO A 91 -1.03 13.74 3.54
N ASP A 92 -1.52 13.47 4.74
CA ASP A 92 -1.39 14.32 5.93
C ASP A 92 -0.28 13.84 6.89
N ASN A 93 0.53 12.89 6.49
CA ASN A 93 1.60 12.29 7.29
C ASN A 93 1.15 11.77 8.68
N ARG A 94 -0.13 11.42 8.84
CA ARG A 94 -0.66 10.86 10.09
C ARG A 94 -0.18 9.42 10.32
N PHE A 95 -0.04 8.65 9.26
CA PHE A 95 0.42 7.27 9.27
C PHE A 95 1.13 6.92 7.96
N ARG A 96 1.84 5.80 7.97
CA ARG A 96 2.22 5.10 6.76
C ARG A 96 1.71 3.66 6.79
N ILE A 97 1.39 3.14 5.62
CA ILE A 97 1.02 1.75 5.43
C ILE A 97 2.12 1.03 4.67
N ILE A 98 2.50 -0.14 5.16
CA ILE A 98 3.49 -1.02 4.56
C ILE A 98 2.74 -2.28 4.18
N SER A 99 2.77 -2.70 2.91
CA SER A 99 2.02 -3.86 2.44
C SER A 99 2.80 -4.64 1.38
N TRP A 100 2.74 -5.96 1.45
CA TRP A 100 3.42 -6.88 0.54
C TRP A 100 2.68 -8.21 0.48
N HIS A 101 3.16 -9.11 -0.37
CA HIS A 101 2.58 -10.44 -0.54
C HIS A 101 3.65 -11.51 -0.74
N ILE A 102 3.25 -12.76 -0.52
CA ILE A 102 3.98 -13.96 -0.92
C ILE A 102 3.06 -14.76 -1.83
N MET A 103 3.57 -15.23 -2.95
CA MET A 103 2.87 -16.17 -3.81
C MET A 103 3.16 -17.60 -3.34
N ASN A 104 2.11 -18.40 -3.17
CA ASN A 104 2.20 -19.81 -2.86
C ASN A 104 2.43 -20.64 -4.14
N ASP A 105 2.85 -21.89 -4.03
CA ASP A 105 3.15 -22.77 -5.18
C ASP A 105 1.90 -23.11 -5.99
N ASP A 106 0.71 -23.06 -5.39
CA ASP A 106 -0.59 -23.22 -6.08
C ASP A 106 -1.04 -21.99 -6.88
N GLY A 107 -0.23 -20.92 -6.90
CA GLY A 107 -0.52 -19.66 -7.55
C GLY A 107 -1.42 -18.71 -6.77
N SER A 108 -1.86 -19.09 -5.58
CA SER A 108 -2.54 -18.18 -4.66
C SER A 108 -1.57 -17.23 -3.95
N TYR A 109 -2.12 -16.25 -3.22
CA TYR A 109 -1.31 -15.22 -2.55
C TYR A 109 -1.71 -15.06 -1.09
N ARG A 110 -0.70 -14.81 -0.24
CA ARG A 110 -0.89 -14.35 1.13
C ARG A 110 -0.37 -12.93 1.26
N PHE A 111 -1.19 -12.06 1.86
CA PHE A 111 -0.86 -10.66 2.08
C PHE A 111 -0.38 -10.41 3.51
N TYR A 112 0.56 -9.48 3.62
CA TYR A 112 1.14 -9.05 4.88
C TYR A 112 1.18 -7.53 4.89
N GLY A 113 1.12 -6.96 6.07
CA GLY A 113 1.25 -5.51 6.20
C GLY A 113 1.34 -5.01 7.62
N ALA A 114 1.62 -3.74 7.74
CA ALA A 114 1.63 -3.00 8.99
C ALA A 114 1.26 -1.55 8.74
N MET A 115 0.61 -0.93 9.71
CA MET A 115 0.37 0.51 9.71
C MET A 115 1.15 1.12 10.87
N GLN A 116 2.10 1.99 10.56
CA GLN A 116 2.84 2.77 11.54
C GLN A 116 2.20 4.15 11.67
N MET A 117 1.87 4.55 12.89
CA MET A 117 1.39 5.90 13.17
C MET A 117 2.57 6.86 13.34
N ASN A 118 2.41 8.09 12.85
CA ASN A 118 3.35 9.16 13.12
C ASN A 118 3.07 9.73 14.52
N THR A 119 3.83 9.29 15.50
CA THR A 119 3.69 9.71 16.88
C THR A 119 4.72 10.75 17.30
N GLY A 120 5.76 10.97 16.47
CA GLY A 120 6.93 11.76 16.83
C GLY A 120 7.76 11.16 17.98
N GLY A 121 7.47 9.91 18.40
CA GLY A 121 8.11 9.27 19.56
C GLY A 121 7.99 7.75 19.53
N ALA A 122 7.46 7.15 20.59
CA ALA A 122 7.36 5.70 20.73
C ALA A 122 6.58 5.06 19.56
N LEU A 123 7.05 3.91 19.09
CA LEU A 123 6.42 3.16 18.00
C LEU A 123 4.97 2.79 18.33
N LYS A 124 4.03 3.28 17.52
CA LYS A 124 2.64 2.80 17.50
C LYS A 124 2.39 2.09 16.18
N LEU A 125 2.29 0.76 16.24
CA LEU A 125 2.20 -0.13 15.08
C LEU A 125 0.94 -0.98 15.15
N PHE A 126 0.19 -1.06 14.05
CA PHE A 126 -0.93 -1.98 13.87
C PHE A 126 -0.52 -3.03 12.83
N PRO A 127 -0.26 -4.29 13.23
CA PRO A 127 -0.09 -5.38 12.28
C PRO A 127 -1.38 -5.58 11.46
N LEU A 128 -1.26 -5.78 10.16
CA LEU A 128 -2.37 -6.08 9.25
C LEU A 128 -2.38 -7.58 8.97
N VAL A 129 -3.44 -8.26 9.41
CA VAL A 129 -3.58 -9.71 9.25
C VAL A 129 -4.54 -10.01 8.11
N ASP A 130 -4.03 -10.62 7.04
CA ASP A 130 -4.85 -11.05 5.91
C ASP A 130 -5.90 -12.08 6.36
N TYR A 131 -7.14 -11.67 6.32
CA TYR A 131 -8.31 -12.47 6.70
C TYR A 131 -9.21 -12.77 5.50
N SER A 132 -8.79 -12.38 4.28
CA SER A 132 -9.59 -12.48 3.06
C SER A 132 -10.14 -13.88 2.76
N PRO A 133 -9.41 -15.00 3.06
CA PRO A 133 -9.98 -16.34 2.82
C PRO A 133 -11.18 -16.70 3.68
N LEU A 134 -11.41 -15.94 4.77
CA LEU A 134 -12.47 -16.19 5.76
C LEU A 134 -13.58 -15.11 5.73
N LEU A 135 -13.49 -14.14 4.81
CA LEU A 135 -14.51 -13.11 4.61
C LEU A 135 -15.52 -13.58 3.57
N GLU A 136 -16.74 -13.89 4.01
CA GLU A 136 -17.82 -14.38 3.13
C GLU A 136 -18.31 -13.30 2.16
N HIS A 137 -18.49 -12.06 2.65
CA HIS A 137 -18.96 -10.91 1.88
C HIS A 137 -17.99 -9.72 2.05
N PRO A 138 -16.80 -9.80 1.43
CA PRO A 138 -15.76 -8.80 1.66
C PRO A 138 -16.19 -7.39 1.24
N GLU A 139 -17.02 -7.23 0.19
CA GLU A 139 -17.52 -5.94 -0.29
C GLU A 139 -18.36 -5.21 0.78
N ASP A 140 -19.09 -5.95 1.61
CA ASP A 140 -20.03 -5.42 2.59
C ASP A 140 -19.49 -5.40 4.02
N SER A 141 -18.28 -5.93 4.21
CA SER A 141 -17.70 -6.09 5.53
C SER A 141 -17.01 -4.81 6.02
N VAL A 142 -17.24 -4.46 7.29
CA VAL A 142 -16.43 -3.51 8.04
C VAL A 142 -15.52 -4.30 8.98
N THR A 143 -14.21 -4.09 8.88
CA THR A 143 -13.21 -4.89 9.57
C THR A 143 -12.17 -4.02 10.28
N ASP A 144 -11.33 -4.63 11.10
CA ASP A 144 -10.18 -3.99 11.73
C ASP A 144 -8.85 -4.52 11.15
N ASN A 145 -7.74 -4.11 11.74
CA ASN A 145 -6.41 -4.54 11.32
C ASN A 145 -6.14 -6.06 11.51
N ARG A 146 -6.92 -6.77 12.34
CA ARG A 146 -6.79 -8.22 12.55
C ARG A 146 -7.62 -9.03 11.54
N LYS A 147 -8.56 -8.37 10.87
CA LYS A 147 -9.42 -8.95 9.83
C LYS A 147 -9.31 -8.15 8.53
N TRP A 148 -8.09 -7.77 8.20
CA TRP A 148 -7.80 -6.98 7.00
C TRP A 148 -8.09 -7.81 5.74
N TYR A 149 -8.65 -7.15 4.70
CA TYR A 149 -8.96 -7.82 3.42
C TYR A 149 -7.69 -8.26 2.67
N GLY A 150 -6.54 -7.63 2.92
CA GLY A 150 -5.27 -7.97 2.30
C GLY A 150 -5.14 -7.46 0.86
N ALA A 151 -4.32 -6.43 0.67
CA ALA A 151 -3.94 -5.92 -0.63
C ALA A 151 -2.58 -5.22 -0.54
N GLN A 152 -1.86 -5.15 -1.64
CA GLN A 152 -0.71 -4.27 -1.75
C GLN A 152 -1.18 -2.93 -2.31
N TYR A 153 -1.15 -1.90 -1.47
CA TYR A 153 -1.64 -0.58 -1.85
C TYR A 153 -0.56 0.21 -2.58
N TYR A 154 -0.95 1.00 -3.57
CA TYR A 154 -0.06 1.87 -4.34
C TYR A 154 -0.50 3.34 -4.35
N LYS A 155 -1.68 3.67 -3.84
CA LYS A 155 -2.17 5.05 -3.70
C LYS A 155 -2.98 5.20 -2.42
N ILE A 156 -2.81 6.32 -1.73
CA ILE A 156 -3.67 6.77 -0.63
C ILE A 156 -4.24 8.13 -1.02
N ILE A 157 -5.55 8.28 -0.92
CA ILE A 157 -6.30 9.51 -1.19
C ILE A 157 -6.95 9.92 0.14
N ARG A 158 -6.72 11.15 0.58
CA ARG A 158 -7.39 11.69 1.76
C ARG A 158 -8.67 12.39 1.34
N VAL A 159 -9.79 12.01 1.93
CA VAL A 159 -11.08 12.71 1.79
C VAL A 159 -11.36 13.49 3.07
N THR A 160 -11.56 14.79 2.92
CA THR A 160 -11.89 15.72 4.01
C THR A 160 -13.37 16.07 3.98
N GLY A 161 -13.96 16.34 5.11
CA GLY A 161 -15.39 16.70 5.26
C GLY A 161 -15.84 16.42 6.68
N ASP A 162 -17.15 16.32 6.91
CA ASP A 162 -17.75 16.03 8.22
C ASP A 162 -17.19 14.73 8.85
N LYS A 163 -16.90 13.75 8.01
CA LYS A 163 -16.20 12.52 8.38
C LYS A 163 -15.02 12.36 7.46
N SER A 164 -13.81 12.66 7.96
CA SER A 164 -12.59 12.44 7.21
C SER A 164 -12.23 10.95 7.16
N TYR A 165 -11.85 10.47 5.98
CA TYR A 165 -11.41 9.10 5.75
C TYR A 165 -10.35 9.05 4.63
N TYR A 166 -9.81 7.86 4.39
CA TYR A 166 -8.85 7.63 3.31
C TYR A 166 -9.38 6.56 2.37
N VAL A 167 -9.11 6.74 1.09
CA VAL A 167 -9.32 5.72 0.07
C VAL A 167 -7.96 5.21 -0.37
N MET A 168 -7.82 3.90 -0.45
CA MET A 168 -6.59 3.25 -0.85
C MET A 168 -6.84 2.40 -2.10
N LEU A 169 -6.04 2.61 -3.14
CA LEU A 169 -6.05 1.77 -4.32
C LEU A 169 -5.01 0.68 -4.14
N GLY A 170 -5.41 -0.57 -4.40
CA GLY A 170 -4.56 -1.72 -4.17
C GLY A 170 -4.71 -2.81 -5.23
N TRP A 171 -3.64 -3.58 -5.35
CA TRP A 171 -3.63 -4.83 -6.11
C TRP A 171 -3.70 -6.02 -5.16
N LYS A 172 -4.39 -7.07 -5.60
CA LYS A 172 -4.54 -8.32 -4.87
C LYS A 172 -4.45 -9.51 -5.81
N GLY A 173 -3.30 -10.19 -5.85
CA GLY A 173 -3.19 -11.51 -6.46
C GLY A 173 -4.18 -12.47 -5.79
N TYR A 174 -4.80 -13.36 -6.57
CA TYR A 174 -5.88 -14.19 -6.04
C TYR A 174 -5.66 -15.67 -6.33
N THR A 175 -5.79 -16.12 -7.57
CA THR A 175 -5.58 -17.51 -7.97
C THR A 175 -4.56 -17.61 -9.12
N ALA A 176 -4.27 -18.82 -9.56
CA ALA A 176 -3.47 -19.03 -10.77
C ALA A 176 -4.12 -18.41 -12.02
N ASN A 177 -5.44 -18.26 -12.04
CA ASN A 177 -6.21 -17.83 -13.23
C ASN A 177 -6.72 -16.39 -13.14
N SER A 178 -6.85 -15.82 -11.95
CA SER A 178 -7.43 -14.49 -11.77
C SER A 178 -6.67 -13.64 -10.76
N THR A 179 -6.84 -12.35 -10.89
CA THR A 179 -6.31 -11.33 -10.00
C THR A 179 -7.39 -10.30 -9.65
N LYS A 180 -7.13 -9.45 -8.68
CA LYS A 180 -8.07 -8.44 -8.22
C LYS A 180 -7.41 -7.07 -8.09
N LYS A 181 -8.21 -6.02 -8.25
CA LYS A 181 -7.91 -4.68 -7.73
C LYS A 181 -8.97 -4.27 -6.72
N VAL A 182 -8.61 -3.38 -5.80
CA VAL A 182 -9.49 -2.97 -4.71
C VAL A 182 -9.43 -1.46 -4.51
N ILE A 183 -10.60 -0.86 -4.31
CA ILE A 183 -10.76 0.46 -3.71
C ILE A 183 -11.17 0.21 -2.25
N GLU A 184 -10.24 0.33 -1.34
CA GLU A 184 -10.44 0.13 0.09
C GLU A 184 -10.67 1.46 0.78
N VAL A 185 -11.54 1.47 1.79
CA VAL A 185 -11.78 2.66 2.62
C VAL A 185 -11.22 2.44 4.01
N LEU A 186 -10.40 3.37 4.47
CA LEU A 186 -9.80 3.38 5.80
C LEU A 186 -10.30 4.59 6.60
N SER A 187 -10.76 4.33 7.79
CA SER A 187 -11.09 5.34 8.79
C SER A 187 -10.46 4.99 10.15
N PHE A 188 -10.60 5.88 11.12
CA PHE A 188 -10.11 5.64 12.48
C PHE A 188 -11.25 5.81 13.48
N LYS A 189 -11.41 4.81 14.37
CA LYS A 189 -12.31 4.87 15.50
C LYS A 189 -11.51 4.64 16.78
N ASN A 190 -11.53 5.61 17.70
CA ASN A 190 -10.73 5.57 18.94
C ASN A 190 -9.23 5.27 18.62
N ASP A 191 -8.68 5.98 17.64
CA ASP A 191 -7.29 5.83 17.14
C ASP A 191 -6.90 4.43 16.66
N LYS A 192 -7.86 3.56 16.35
CA LYS A 192 -7.66 2.26 15.74
C LYS A 192 -8.14 2.28 14.29
N PRO A 193 -7.42 1.63 13.36
CA PRO A 193 -7.82 1.56 11.96
C PRO A 193 -9.08 0.69 11.80
N VAL A 194 -9.99 1.18 10.97
CA VAL A 194 -11.22 0.50 10.56
C VAL A 194 -11.26 0.50 9.04
N PHE A 195 -11.38 -0.66 8.44
CA PHE A 195 -11.43 -0.88 7.01
C PHE A 195 -12.86 -1.14 6.55
N GLY A 196 -13.25 -0.46 5.48
CA GLY A 196 -14.61 -0.50 4.95
C GLY A 196 -15.49 0.61 5.51
N MET A 197 -16.13 1.36 4.59
CA MET A 197 -17.08 2.43 4.93
C MET A 197 -18.03 2.67 3.75
N GLU A 198 -19.29 2.98 4.05
CA GLU A 198 -20.31 3.22 3.03
C GLU A 198 -20.19 4.65 2.45
N VAL A 199 -19.37 4.76 1.39
CA VAL A 199 -19.07 6.04 0.73
C VAL A 199 -19.31 6.02 -0.77
N PHE A 200 -19.71 4.88 -1.38
CA PHE A 200 -19.86 4.71 -2.82
C PHE A 200 -21.31 4.94 -3.28
N GLY A 201 -21.68 6.21 -3.44
CA GLY A 201 -22.97 6.63 -3.98
C GLY A 201 -24.18 5.99 -3.26
N THR A 202 -25.02 5.30 -4.02
CA THR A 202 -26.18 4.54 -3.52
C THR A 202 -25.83 3.08 -3.19
N SER A 203 -24.62 2.62 -3.52
CA SER A 203 -24.16 1.28 -3.18
C SER A 203 -23.97 1.12 -1.68
N LYS A 204 -24.35 -0.04 -1.14
CA LYS A 204 -24.10 -0.42 0.25
C LYS A 204 -22.70 -1.00 0.48
N HIS A 205 -21.92 -1.18 -0.60
CA HIS A 205 -20.57 -1.72 -0.50
C HIS A 205 -19.67 -0.82 0.33
N LYS A 206 -18.84 -1.45 1.15
CA LYS A 206 -17.87 -0.81 2.04
C LYS A 206 -16.49 -0.69 1.41
N ARG A 207 -16.25 -1.46 0.35
CA ARG A 207 -15.12 -1.43 -0.58
C ARG A 207 -15.56 -1.92 -1.95
N ILE A 208 -14.81 -1.56 -2.99
CA ILE A 208 -15.04 -2.05 -4.34
C ILE A 208 -13.95 -3.06 -4.68
N ILE A 209 -14.35 -4.19 -5.22
CA ILE A 209 -13.44 -5.28 -5.63
C ILE A 209 -13.68 -5.57 -7.10
N PHE A 210 -12.63 -5.48 -7.89
CA PHE A 210 -12.60 -5.89 -9.29
C PHE A 210 -11.90 -7.24 -9.39
N GLN A 211 -12.51 -8.22 -10.01
CA GLN A 211 -11.89 -9.51 -10.32
C GLN A 211 -11.83 -9.70 -11.82
N TYR A 212 -10.68 -10.10 -12.33
CA TYR A 212 -10.44 -10.25 -13.77
C TYR A 212 -9.38 -11.31 -14.04
N THR A 213 -9.25 -11.72 -15.30
CA THR A 213 -8.29 -12.72 -15.73
C THR A 213 -6.85 -12.27 -15.44
N ARG A 214 -6.01 -13.18 -14.96
CA ARG A 214 -4.60 -12.90 -14.70
C ARG A 214 -3.79 -12.56 -15.97
N GLN A 215 -4.33 -12.89 -17.16
CA GLN A 215 -3.69 -12.59 -18.44
C GLN A 215 -3.85 -11.14 -18.86
N ALA A 216 -4.82 -10.41 -18.30
CA ALA A 216 -5.05 -9.00 -18.57
C ALA A 216 -4.38 -8.12 -17.50
N SER A 217 -4.14 -6.87 -17.87
CA SER A 217 -3.88 -5.77 -16.94
C SER A 217 -5.12 -4.88 -16.88
N MET A 218 -5.44 -4.36 -15.71
CA MET A 218 -6.57 -3.45 -15.49
C MET A 218 -6.05 -2.12 -14.95
N LEU A 219 -6.44 -1.03 -15.58
CA LEU A 219 -6.22 0.31 -15.04
C LEU A 219 -7.08 0.51 -13.77
N LEU A 220 -6.50 1.06 -12.73
CA LEU A 220 -7.20 1.66 -11.60
C LEU A 220 -6.32 2.75 -11.04
N LYS A 221 -6.68 4.03 -11.28
CA LYS A 221 -5.88 5.19 -10.89
C LYS A 221 -6.73 6.32 -10.33
N TYR A 222 -6.11 7.25 -9.60
CA TYR A 222 -6.72 8.49 -9.15
C TYR A 222 -6.21 9.66 -9.98
N VAL A 223 -7.11 10.49 -10.44
CA VAL A 223 -6.86 11.73 -11.19
C VAL A 223 -7.18 12.90 -10.25
N PRO A 224 -6.16 13.47 -9.59
CA PRO A 224 -6.38 14.48 -8.53
C PRO A 224 -7.04 15.76 -9.06
N GLU A 225 -6.74 16.17 -10.29
CA GLU A 225 -7.26 17.39 -10.93
C GLU A 225 -8.77 17.34 -11.14
N GLN A 226 -9.32 16.13 -11.14
CA GLN A 226 -10.74 15.88 -11.36
C GLN A 226 -11.43 15.27 -10.14
N ASP A 227 -10.73 15.01 -9.04
CA ASP A 227 -11.26 14.23 -7.91
C ASP A 227 -11.91 12.92 -8.35
N LEU A 228 -11.27 12.20 -9.28
CA LEU A 228 -11.83 11.05 -9.99
C LEU A 228 -10.95 9.81 -9.83
N ILE A 229 -11.52 8.70 -9.40
CA ILE A 229 -10.91 7.37 -9.50
C ILE A 229 -11.39 6.76 -10.82
N VAL A 230 -10.47 6.49 -11.74
CA VAL A 230 -10.75 5.90 -13.06
C VAL A 230 -10.31 4.45 -13.08
N PHE A 231 -11.06 3.62 -13.77
CA PHE A 231 -10.72 2.22 -13.97
C PHE A 231 -11.29 1.68 -15.28
N ASP A 232 -10.65 0.63 -15.81
CA ASP A 232 -11.16 -0.08 -16.98
C ASP A 232 -12.50 -0.73 -16.65
N HIS A 233 -13.46 -0.59 -17.56
CA HIS A 233 -14.67 -1.40 -17.54
C HIS A 233 -14.32 -2.86 -17.81
N LEU A 234 -14.82 -3.77 -16.97
CA LEU A 234 -14.55 -5.20 -17.08
C LEU A 234 -15.74 -5.91 -17.71
N SER A 235 -15.51 -6.58 -18.82
CA SER A 235 -16.51 -7.36 -19.55
C SER A 235 -16.16 -8.84 -19.63
N PRO A 236 -17.17 -9.73 -19.67
CA PRO A 236 -16.95 -11.14 -19.98
C PRO A 236 -16.56 -11.31 -21.46
N PRO A 237 -15.72 -12.29 -21.83
CA PRO A 237 -15.36 -12.54 -23.22
C PRO A 237 -16.54 -13.04 -24.09
N ASP A 238 -17.55 -13.63 -23.46
CA ASP A 238 -18.78 -14.12 -24.11
C ASP A 238 -19.96 -14.21 -23.13
N ASP A 239 -21.16 -14.46 -23.65
CA ASP A 239 -22.39 -14.55 -22.84
C ASP A 239 -22.37 -15.68 -21.80
N LYS A 240 -21.66 -16.77 -22.08
CA LYS A 240 -21.55 -17.93 -21.16
C LYS A 240 -20.69 -17.61 -19.93
N SER A 241 -19.78 -16.68 -20.10
CA SER A 241 -18.81 -16.27 -19.08
C SER A 241 -19.32 -15.17 -18.13
N LYS A 242 -20.53 -14.62 -18.36
CA LYS A 242 -21.11 -13.52 -17.55
C LYS A 242 -21.16 -13.77 -16.04
N LYS A 243 -21.18 -15.04 -15.61
CA LYS A 243 -21.19 -15.42 -14.20
C LYS A 243 -19.82 -15.82 -13.64
N ASN A 244 -18.78 -15.70 -14.46
CA ASN A 244 -17.42 -16.10 -14.08
C ASN A 244 -16.45 -14.90 -14.16
N PRO A 245 -16.34 -14.08 -13.10
CA PRO A 245 -15.44 -12.90 -13.09
C PRO A 245 -13.96 -13.23 -13.33
N GLU A 246 -13.53 -14.48 -13.15
CA GLU A 246 -12.15 -14.90 -13.44
C GLU A 246 -11.78 -14.80 -14.92
N THR A 247 -12.77 -14.71 -15.81
CA THR A 247 -12.57 -14.58 -17.25
C THR A 247 -12.73 -13.15 -17.78
N PHE A 248 -13.17 -12.23 -16.93
CA PHE A 248 -13.39 -10.84 -17.32
C PHE A 248 -12.08 -10.16 -17.71
N GLY A 249 -12.18 -9.23 -18.63
CA GLY A 249 -11.05 -8.39 -19.03
C GLY A 249 -11.52 -6.97 -19.40
N PRO A 250 -10.59 -6.01 -19.53
CA PRO A 250 -10.89 -4.68 -20.05
C PRO A 250 -11.47 -4.74 -21.46
N ASP A 251 -12.48 -3.92 -21.73
CA ASP A 251 -13.14 -3.82 -23.06
C ASP A 251 -12.86 -2.50 -23.78
N LEU A 252 -11.84 -1.76 -23.34
CA LEU A 252 -11.38 -0.47 -23.86
C LEU A 252 -12.31 0.71 -23.53
N SER A 253 -13.31 0.52 -22.70
CA SER A 253 -14.08 1.61 -22.10
C SER A 253 -13.65 1.83 -20.63
N TYR A 254 -13.97 3.00 -20.10
CA TYR A 254 -13.57 3.41 -18.76
C TYR A 254 -14.76 3.85 -17.95
N ASP A 255 -14.75 3.46 -16.68
CA ASP A 255 -15.68 3.94 -15.68
C ASP A 255 -14.92 4.65 -14.55
N GLY A 256 -15.65 5.28 -13.64
CA GLY A 256 -15.02 5.94 -12.52
C GLY A 256 -15.90 6.18 -11.32
N TYR A 257 -15.25 6.64 -10.28
CA TYR A 257 -15.90 7.19 -9.10
C TYR A 257 -15.47 8.65 -8.93
N LYS A 258 -16.41 9.58 -9.08
CA LYS A 258 -16.25 11.02 -8.88
C LYS A 258 -16.52 11.39 -7.43
N LEU A 259 -15.62 12.11 -6.79
CA LEU A 259 -15.84 12.61 -5.44
C LEU A 259 -16.77 13.83 -5.45
N ILE A 260 -17.94 13.71 -4.84
CA ILE A 260 -18.95 14.76 -4.73
C ILE A 260 -19.43 14.82 -3.27
N ASN A 261 -19.26 15.95 -2.62
CA ASN A 261 -19.71 16.17 -1.23
C ASN A 261 -19.26 15.06 -0.26
N GLY A 262 -17.99 14.62 -0.39
CA GLY A 262 -17.41 13.60 0.48
C GLY A 262 -17.88 12.16 0.23
N ARG A 263 -18.54 11.88 -0.90
CA ARG A 263 -18.97 10.56 -1.35
C ARG A 263 -18.55 10.31 -2.80
N TRP A 264 -18.26 9.06 -3.13
CA TRP A 264 -17.83 8.63 -4.46
C TRP A 264 -19.04 8.21 -5.29
N LYS A 265 -19.39 9.02 -6.29
CA LYS A 265 -20.49 8.75 -7.22
C LYS A 265 -19.95 8.00 -8.45
N TYR A 266 -20.56 6.87 -8.79
CA TYR A 266 -20.20 6.11 -10.00
C TYR A 266 -20.59 6.90 -11.27
N GLU A 267 -19.69 6.91 -12.24
CA GLU A 267 -19.86 7.47 -13.57
C GLU A 267 -19.37 6.43 -14.58
N ASP A 268 -20.21 6.09 -15.55
CA ASP A 268 -19.92 5.15 -16.62
C ASP A 268 -19.46 5.86 -17.92
N ASN A 269 -18.81 5.13 -18.80
CA ASN A 269 -18.39 5.59 -20.12
C ASN A 269 -17.61 6.91 -20.10
N LEU A 270 -16.57 6.98 -19.30
CA LEU A 270 -15.73 8.16 -19.20
C LEU A 270 -14.94 8.41 -20.49
N ASP A 271 -14.93 9.67 -20.96
CA ASP A 271 -14.05 10.10 -22.04
C ASP A 271 -12.65 10.39 -21.52
N MET A 272 -11.72 9.46 -21.75
CA MET A 272 -10.35 9.53 -21.25
C MET A 272 -9.37 10.25 -22.19
N ARG A 273 -9.83 10.82 -23.34
CA ARG A 273 -8.94 11.46 -24.32
C ARG A 273 -8.15 12.67 -23.80
N ASN A 274 -8.58 13.28 -22.70
CA ASN A 274 -7.96 14.46 -22.10
C ASN A 274 -7.42 14.23 -20.67
N VAL A 275 -7.24 13.00 -20.26
CA VAL A 275 -6.67 12.70 -18.93
C VAL A 275 -5.16 12.63 -19.04
N PRO A 276 -4.39 13.45 -18.28
CA PRO A 276 -2.92 13.42 -18.28
C PRO A 276 -2.39 12.04 -17.93
N ASP A 277 -1.46 11.50 -18.75
CA ASP A 277 -0.96 10.12 -18.63
C ASP A 277 0.52 10.01 -18.28
N GLU A 278 1.20 11.06 -17.88
CA GLU A 278 2.67 11.02 -17.94
C GLU A 278 3.40 10.40 -16.73
N HIS A 279 2.80 10.13 -15.56
CA HIS A 279 3.58 9.67 -14.40
C HIS A 279 2.87 8.74 -13.41
N ASP A 280 1.74 8.15 -13.74
CA ASP A 280 1.16 7.11 -12.87
C ASP A 280 1.86 5.78 -13.14
N SER A 281 2.84 5.46 -12.31
CA SER A 281 3.40 4.10 -12.28
C SER A 281 2.26 3.13 -11.95
N GLU A 282 1.75 2.46 -12.98
CA GLU A 282 0.87 1.32 -12.77
C GLU A 282 1.59 0.34 -11.85
N PHE A 283 0.94 -0.06 -10.75
CA PHE A 283 1.52 -1.09 -9.90
C PHE A 283 1.66 -2.36 -10.76
N THR A 284 2.88 -2.65 -11.14
CA THR A 284 3.23 -3.89 -11.83
C THR A 284 3.51 -4.96 -10.76
N ASP A 285 2.94 -6.15 -10.92
CA ASP A 285 3.31 -7.31 -10.10
C ASP A 285 4.85 -7.43 -10.08
N PRO A 286 5.51 -7.36 -8.91
CA PRO A 286 6.98 -7.37 -8.83
C PRO A 286 7.61 -8.57 -9.53
N LYS A 287 6.88 -9.69 -9.66
CA LYS A 287 7.34 -10.87 -10.39
C LYS A 287 7.32 -10.66 -11.91
N LYS A 288 6.33 -9.95 -12.46
CA LYS A 288 6.31 -9.55 -13.87
C LYS A 288 7.46 -8.59 -14.18
N GLN A 289 7.67 -7.60 -13.31
CA GLN A 289 8.77 -6.64 -13.45
C GLN A 289 10.14 -7.31 -13.42
N ALA A 290 10.34 -8.31 -12.55
CA ALA A 290 11.58 -9.09 -12.49
C ALA A 290 11.80 -9.97 -13.75
N ILE A 291 10.75 -10.41 -14.42
CA ILE A 291 10.82 -11.17 -15.68
C ILE A 291 11.19 -10.23 -16.83
N GLU A 292 10.58 -9.05 -16.91
CA GLU A 292 10.88 -8.04 -17.92
C GLU A 292 12.31 -7.52 -17.79
N ASP A 293 12.81 -7.27 -16.58
CA ASP A 293 14.19 -6.88 -16.31
C ASP A 293 15.20 -7.95 -16.74
N ARG A 294 14.88 -9.24 -16.54
CA ARG A 294 15.73 -10.36 -17.01
C ARG A 294 15.75 -10.47 -18.53
N SER A 295 14.63 -10.25 -19.20
CA SER A 295 14.55 -10.31 -20.67
C SER A 295 15.31 -9.15 -21.32
N SER A 296 15.31 -7.97 -20.71
CA SER A 296 16.05 -6.80 -21.21
C SER A 296 17.57 -6.94 -21.08
N ILE A 297 18.07 -7.70 -20.09
CA ILE A 297 19.50 -7.98 -19.88
C ILE A 297 20.04 -9.03 -20.87
N GLN A 298 19.17 -9.91 -21.41
CA GLN A 298 19.57 -10.93 -22.37
C GLN A 298 19.64 -10.42 -23.83
N HIS A 299 19.17 -9.20 -24.10
CA HIS A 299 19.18 -8.58 -25.44
C HIS A 299 20.18 -7.42 -25.59
N ASN A 300 21.03 -7.17 -24.59
CA ASN A 300 22.21 -6.29 -24.64
C ASN A 300 23.50 -7.11 -24.45
#